data_1c71c1f4b5970654c36ab45b004751ed
#
_entry.id   1c71c1f4b5970654c36ab45b004751ed
#
_cell.length_a   1.000
_cell.length_b   1.000
_cell.length_c   1.000
_cell.angle_alpha   90.00
_cell.angle_beta   90.00
_cell.angle_gamma   90.00
#
_symmetry.space_group_name_H-M   'P 1'
#
loop_
_entity.id
_entity.type
_entity.pdbx_description
1 polymer ?
#
loop_
_entity_poly.entity_id
_entity_poly.type
_entity_poly.pdbx_seq_one_letter_code
_entity_poly.pdbx_strand_id
1 'polypeptide(L)'
;AGEQLEFAKLYFLRTTSKGLADFENALRTGSNESDAWRNEVMSIRSFDLLEPGEKILGFDAEWKEGLVEAVLHPLQESAEDAVDLFCKAAGLGRDEIEVRSYKDGVTFIAAQLSREATMAAARINPLRTVHPMGRIAFEPIRSAMSAPAPQVAAAQNVPPVTVGVFDGGCNPNVPLLSGYVNAHDAVASLPDQD
;
A
#
# COMPACT_ATOMS: atom_id res chain seq x y z
N ALA A 1 -9.18 22.47 -28.21
CA ALA A 1 -8.15 21.44 -28.32
C ALA A 1 -8.18 20.70 -26.99
N GLY A 2 -8.70 19.45 -26.97
CA GLY A 2 -8.70 18.63 -25.77
C GLY A 2 -7.29 18.09 -25.56
N GLU A 3 -6.75 18.29 -24.37
CA GLU A 3 -5.55 17.61 -23.93
C GLU A 3 -5.86 16.11 -23.87
N GLN A 4 -5.26 15.36 -24.75
CA GLN A 4 -5.28 13.91 -24.71
C GLN A 4 -4.38 13.50 -23.53
N LEU A 5 -4.98 12.98 -22.45
CA LEU A 5 -4.24 12.38 -21.36
C LEU A 5 -3.51 11.15 -21.90
N GLU A 6 -2.22 11.28 -22.17
CA GLU A 6 -1.34 10.14 -22.47
C GLU A 6 -1.08 9.36 -21.16
N PHE A 7 -1.60 8.16 -21.10
CA PHE A 7 -1.29 7.23 -20.01
C PHE A 7 0.11 6.64 -20.25
N ALA A 8 1.07 7.05 -19.43
CA ALA A 8 2.37 6.41 -19.40
C ALA A 8 2.32 5.19 -18.45
N LYS A 9 2.91 4.08 -18.90
CA LYS A 9 3.07 2.89 -18.08
C LYS A 9 4.37 2.99 -17.30
N LEU A 10 4.30 2.95 -15.96
CA LEU A 10 5.47 3.00 -15.10
C LEU A 10 5.91 1.58 -14.74
N TYR A 11 7.17 1.28 -14.96
CA TYR A 11 7.78 0.02 -14.57
C TYR A 11 8.87 0.27 -13.53
N PHE A 12 8.82 -0.48 -12.45
CA PHE A 12 9.89 -0.50 -11.47
C PHE A 12 10.86 -1.63 -11.79
N LEU A 13 12.12 -1.28 -11.99
CA LEU A 13 13.17 -2.24 -12.26
C LEU A 13 14.05 -2.41 -11.03
N ARG A 14 14.28 -3.65 -10.65
CA ARG A 14 15.30 -4.01 -9.67
C ARG A 14 16.50 -4.56 -10.40
N THR A 15 17.66 -3.98 -10.15
CA THR A 15 18.91 -4.42 -10.76
C THR A 15 20.09 -4.25 -9.80
N THR A 16 21.17 -4.92 -10.08
CA THR A 16 22.47 -4.71 -9.42
C THR A 16 23.25 -3.62 -10.13
N SER A 17 24.29 -3.05 -9.48
CA SER A 17 25.21 -2.10 -10.13
C SER A 17 25.82 -2.68 -11.40
N LYS A 18 26.12 -3.99 -11.42
CA LYS A 18 26.60 -4.67 -12.61
C LYS A 18 25.52 -4.72 -13.70
N GLY A 19 24.30 -5.12 -13.36
CA GLY A 19 23.19 -5.17 -14.33
C GLY A 19 22.88 -3.80 -14.93
N LEU A 20 23.00 -2.73 -14.14
CA LEU A 20 22.83 -1.37 -14.64
C LEU A 20 23.95 -0.99 -15.62
N ALA A 21 25.21 -1.32 -15.29
CA ALA A 21 26.34 -1.08 -16.17
C ALA A 21 26.26 -1.90 -17.48
N ASP A 22 25.81 -3.16 -17.40
CA ASP A 22 25.60 -4.02 -18.57
C ASP A 22 24.49 -3.45 -19.46
N PHE A 23 23.39 -2.96 -18.86
CA PHE A 23 22.30 -2.28 -19.59
C PHE A 23 22.77 -0.99 -20.26
N GLU A 24 23.50 -0.13 -19.54
CA GLU A 24 24.10 1.08 -20.11
C GLU A 24 25.02 0.75 -21.30
N ASN A 25 25.82 -0.28 -21.15
CA ASN A 25 26.72 -0.73 -22.25
C ASN A 25 25.94 -1.25 -23.47
N ALA A 26 24.86 -2.02 -23.25
CA ALA A 26 23.98 -2.49 -24.31
C ALA A 26 23.31 -1.32 -25.05
N LEU A 27 22.84 -0.29 -24.32
CA LEU A 27 22.30 0.92 -24.92
C LEU A 27 23.34 1.67 -25.78
N ARG A 28 24.59 1.74 -25.31
CA ARG A 28 25.65 2.48 -25.96
C ARG A 28 26.18 1.77 -27.21
N THR A 29 26.31 0.45 -27.16
CA THR A 29 26.94 -0.32 -28.22
C THR A 29 25.97 -0.84 -29.25
N GLY A 30 24.74 -1.15 -28.85
CA GLY A 30 23.67 -1.62 -29.75
C GLY A 30 23.97 -2.85 -30.60
N SER A 31 25.10 -3.48 -30.35
CA SER A 31 25.75 -4.31 -31.37
C SER A 31 25.33 -5.77 -31.40
N ASN A 32 24.60 -6.27 -30.40
CA ASN A 32 24.25 -7.70 -30.31
C ASN A 32 22.77 -7.95 -29.93
N GLU A 33 21.94 -6.92 -29.93
CA GLU A 33 20.58 -7.04 -29.45
C GLU A 33 19.59 -7.27 -30.61
N SER A 34 18.52 -8.03 -30.32
CA SER A 34 17.48 -8.30 -31.30
C SER A 34 16.68 -7.02 -31.66
N ASP A 35 16.09 -7.03 -32.86
CA ASP A 35 15.22 -5.92 -33.26
C ASP A 35 14.02 -5.75 -32.29
N ALA A 36 13.52 -6.83 -31.68
CA ALA A 36 12.48 -6.78 -30.65
C ALA A 36 12.95 -6.00 -29.42
N TRP A 37 14.15 -6.27 -28.93
CA TRP A 37 14.74 -5.55 -27.79
C TRP A 37 14.92 -4.06 -28.12
N ARG A 38 15.42 -3.73 -29.31
CA ARG A 38 15.56 -2.33 -29.73
C ARG A 38 14.22 -1.60 -29.76
N ASN A 39 13.18 -2.24 -30.27
CA ASN A 39 11.84 -1.66 -30.32
C ASN A 39 11.26 -1.42 -28.91
N GLU A 40 11.47 -2.34 -27.99
CA GLU A 40 11.07 -2.21 -26.59
C GLU A 40 11.80 -1.05 -25.91
N VAL A 41 13.13 -0.97 -26.07
CA VAL A 41 13.93 0.13 -25.52
C VAL A 41 13.52 1.47 -26.12
N MET A 42 13.26 1.55 -27.42
CA MET A 42 12.79 2.77 -28.07
C MET A 42 11.39 3.22 -27.61
N SER A 43 10.63 2.33 -27.00
CA SER A 43 9.33 2.67 -26.39
C SER A 43 9.46 3.29 -24.98
N ILE A 44 10.64 3.22 -24.37
CA ILE A 44 10.89 3.81 -23.05
C ILE A 44 11.04 5.32 -23.22
N ARG A 45 10.17 6.08 -22.57
CA ARG A 45 10.17 7.55 -22.62
C ARG A 45 11.28 8.16 -21.79
N SER A 46 11.48 7.64 -20.57
CA SER A 46 12.54 8.06 -19.64
C SER A 46 12.96 6.90 -18.75
N PHE A 47 14.17 6.98 -18.23
CA PHE A 47 14.73 6.04 -17.29
C PHE A 47 15.33 6.85 -16.14
N ASP A 48 14.56 6.94 -15.05
CA ASP A 48 14.86 7.80 -13.93
C ASP A 48 14.84 7.04 -12.60
N LEU A 49 15.49 7.63 -11.59
CA LEU A 49 15.26 7.26 -10.21
C LEU A 49 14.01 7.97 -9.72
N LEU A 50 13.17 7.28 -8.97
CA LEU A 50 12.02 7.89 -8.32
C LEU A 50 12.52 8.89 -7.27
N GLU A 51 12.19 10.16 -7.47
CA GLU A 51 12.59 11.23 -6.56
C GLU A 51 11.91 11.08 -5.19
N PRO A 52 12.59 11.44 -4.09
CA PRO A 52 12.00 11.33 -2.76
C PRO A 52 10.64 12.02 -2.62
N GLY A 53 10.46 13.17 -3.30
CA GLY A 53 9.20 13.91 -3.29
C GLY A 53 8.04 13.16 -3.95
N GLU A 54 8.30 12.30 -4.91
CA GLU A 54 7.29 11.49 -5.61
C GLU A 54 6.79 10.31 -4.77
N LYS A 55 7.56 9.94 -3.75
CA LYS A 55 7.20 8.87 -2.80
C LYS A 55 6.36 9.36 -1.63
N ILE A 56 6.34 10.68 -1.39
CA ILE A 56 5.66 11.31 -0.26
C ILE A 56 4.30 11.80 -0.71
N LEU A 57 3.24 11.13 -0.26
CA LEU A 57 1.88 11.39 -0.71
C LEU A 57 0.96 11.82 0.44
N GLY A 58 0.07 12.76 0.19
CA GLY A 58 -1.01 13.13 1.10
C GLY A 58 -0.60 13.92 2.34
N PHE A 59 0.61 14.45 2.40
CA PHE A 59 1.04 15.34 3.46
C PHE A 59 0.67 16.79 3.12
N ASP A 60 0.05 17.47 4.07
CA ASP A 60 -0.18 18.91 3.94
C ASP A 60 1.10 19.73 4.27
N ALA A 61 1.07 21.02 3.93
CA ALA A 61 2.22 21.90 4.15
C ALA A 61 2.52 22.13 5.64
N GLU A 62 1.52 22.05 6.49
CA GLU A 62 1.60 22.29 7.93
C GLU A 62 2.00 21.03 8.72
N TRP A 63 1.98 19.86 8.09
CA TRP A 63 2.32 18.61 8.76
C TRP A 63 3.77 18.60 9.24
N LYS A 64 3.97 18.36 10.52
CA LYS A 64 5.29 18.35 11.18
C LYS A 64 5.71 16.95 11.60
N GLU A 65 4.80 16.22 12.21
CA GLU A 65 5.02 14.86 12.72
C GLU A 65 3.70 14.13 12.89
N GLY A 66 3.76 12.82 12.92
CA GLY A 66 2.58 11.98 13.12
C GLY A 66 2.81 10.54 12.73
N LEU A 67 1.77 9.73 12.90
CA LEU A 67 1.76 8.36 12.45
C LEU A 67 1.73 8.34 10.93
N VAL A 68 2.63 7.59 10.33
CA VAL A 68 2.71 7.39 8.88
C VAL A 68 2.65 5.91 8.55
N GLU A 69 2.18 5.60 7.36
CA GLU A 69 2.35 4.29 6.74
C GLU A 69 3.35 4.41 5.60
N ALA A 70 4.40 3.62 5.68
CA ALA A 70 5.36 3.45 4.60
C ALA A 70 5.15 2.09 3.93
N VAL A 71 5.20 2.07 2.61
CA VAL A 71 5.03 0.85 1.81
C VAL A 71 6.32 0.56 1.08
N LEU A 72 6.89 -0.60 1.32
CA LEU A 72 8.06 -1.09 0.59
C LEU A 72 7.63 -1.87 -0.65
N HIS A 73 8.45 -1.82 -1.70
CA HIS A 73 8.25 -2.67 -2.89
C HIS A 73 8.31 -4.15 -2.52
N PRO A 74 7.60 -5.03 -3.26
CA PRO A 74 7.80 -6.47 -3.14
C PRO A 74 9.27 -6.83 -3.32
N LEU A 75 9.86 -7.50 -2.33
CA LEU A 75 11.25 -7.92 -2.34
C LEU A 75 11.29 -9.44 -2.29
N GLN A 76 11.98 -10.05 -3.26
CA GLN A 76 12.07 -11.51 -3.35
C GLN A 76 12.99 -12.14 -2.30
N GLU A 77 13.97 -11.39 -1.78
CA GLU A 77 14.99 -11.95 -0.92
C GLU A 77 14.72 -11.69 0.56
N SER A 78 14.75 -10.49 1.03
CA SER A 78 14.50 -10.22 2.44
C SER A 78 13.79 -8.87 2.61
N ALA A 79 12.57 -8.91 3.11
CA ALA A 79 11.89 -7.71 3.54
C ALA A 79 12.60 -7.11 4.79
N GLU A 80 13.26 -7.94 5.58
CA GLU A 80 13.95 -7.53 6.81
C GLU A 80 15.07 -6.53 6.55
N ASP A 81 15.93 -6.77 5.55
CA ASP A 81 17.01 -5.84 5.19
C ASP A 81 16.47 -4.47 4.76
N ALA A 82 15.34 -4.46 4.04
CA ALA A 82 14.70 -3.22 3.62
C ALA A 82 14.05 -2.47 4.78
N VAL A 83 13.50 -3.20 5.75
CA VAL A 83 12.95 -2.62 6.98
C VAL A 83 14.07 -2.06 7.84
N ASP A 84 15.20 -2.76 7.97
CA ASP A 84 16.37 -2.26 8.69
C ASP A 84 16.94 -0.99 8.03
N LEU A 85 16.97 -0.98 6.70
CA LEU A 85 17.38 0.22 5.95
C LEU A 85 16.41 1.39 6.19
N PHE A 86 15.10 1.12 6.26
CA PHE A 86 14.10 2.11 6.60
C PHE A 86 14.31 2.67 8.02
N CYS A 87 14.45 1.79 9.02
CA CYS A 87 14.72 2.19 10.40
C CYS A 87 15.96 3.06 10.50
N LYS A 88 17.06 2.65 9.87
CA LYS A 88 18.31 3.41 9.84
C LYS A 88 18.12 4.79 9.20
N ALA A 89 17.39 4.87 8.09
CA ALA A 89 17.16 6.13 7.38
C ALA A 89 16.24 7.07 8.17
N ALA A 90 15.22 6.52 8.83
CA ALA A 90 14.28 7.27 9.66
C ALA A 90 14.82 7.62 11.06
N GLY A 91 15.93 6.99 11.48
CA GLY A 91 16.51 7.16 12.82
C GLY A 91 15.70 6.48 13.93
N LEU A 92 15.05 5.34 13.60
CA LEU A 92 14.18 4.58 14.51
C LEU A 92 14.80 3.24 14.91
N GLY A 93 14.43 2.75 16.11
CA GLY A 93 14.61 1.37 16.52
C GLY A 93 13.54 0.45 15.90
N ARG A 94 13.79 -0.86 15.91
CA ARG A 94 12.83 -1.87 15.43
C ARG A 94 11.59 -1.97 16.33
N ASP A 95 11.74 -1.65 17.60
CA ASP A 95 10.68 -1.60 18.62
C ASP A 95 9.76 -0.36 18.49
N GLU A 96 10.15 0.61 17.67
CA GLU A 96 9.36 1.84 17.42
C GLU A 96 8.48 1.74 16.18
N ILE A 97 8.46 0.59 15.51
CA ILE A 97 7.70 0.39 14.28
C ILE A 97 6.83 -0.87 14.33
N GLU A 98 5.71 -0.83 13.62
CA GLU A 98 4.92 -2.01 13.31
C GLU A 98 5.15 -2.43 11.87
N VAL A 99 5.42 -3.72 11.64
CA VAL A 99 5.70 -4.24 10.29
C VAL A 99 4.69 -5.33 9.94
N ARG A 100 4.15 -5.25 8.73
CA ARG A 100 3.30 -6.29 8.14
C ARG A 100 3.80 -6.62 6.74
N SER A 101 4.37 -7.80 6.59
CA SER A 101 4.87 -8.31 5.31
C SER A 101 3.93 -9.35 4.74
N TYR A 102 3.65 -9.24 3.45
CA TYR A 102 2.85 -10.22 2.72
C TYR A 102 3.77 -11.04 1.82
N LYS A 103 3.55 -12.36 1.82
CA LYS A 103 4.32 -13.25 0.96
C LYS A 103 4.15 -12.82 -0.51
N ASP A 104 5.26 -12.64 -1.20
CA ASP A 104 5.32 -12.17 -2.59
C ASP A 104 4.62 -10.82 -2.85
N GLY A 105 4.36 -10.07 -1.78
CA GLY A 105 3.68 -8.78 -1.81
C GLY A 105 4.51 -7.64 -1.22
N VAL A 106 3.83 -6.55 -0.97
CA VAL A 106 4.40 -5.36 -0.34
C VAL A 106 4.59 -5.56 1.17
N THR A 107 5.49 -4.80 1.75
CA THR A 107 5.64 -4.69 3.20
C THR A 107 5.16 -3.32 3.64
N PHE A 108 4.30 -3.30 4.66
CA PHE A 108 3.81 -2.09 5.30
C PHE A 108 4.58 -1.86 6.59
N ILE A 109 4.91 -0.61 6.85
CA ILE A 109 5.55 -0.16 8.09
C ILE A 109 4.72 1.01 8.62
N ALA A 110 4.20 0.88 9.85
CA ALA A 110 3.60 1.98 10.57
C ALA A 110 4.61 2.52 11.60
N ALA A 111 4.82 3.82 11.60
CA ALA A 111 5.78 4.48 12.48
C ALA A 111 5.37 5.92 12.79
N GLN A 112 5.80 6.42 13.95
CA GLN A 112 5.70 7.83 14.29
C GLN A 112 6.93 8.56 13.71
N LEU A 113 6.74 9.44 12.75
CA LEU A 113 7.85 10.15 12.09
C LEU A 113 7.67 11.67 12.17
N SER A 114 8.81 12.36 12.21
CA SER A 114 8.88 13.78 11.88
C SER A 114 8.94 13.97 10.37
N ARG A 115 8.75 15.21 9.92
CA ARG A 115 8.90 15.58 8.50
C ARG A 115 10.29 15.25 7.97
N GLU A 116 11.34 15.54 8.77
CA GLU A 116 12.73 15.27 8.42
C GLU A 116 13.00 13.78 8.28
N ALA A 117 12.52 12.98 9.24
CA ALA A 117 12.65 11.52 9.20
C ALA A 117 11.91 10.92 8.00
N THR A 118 10.72 11.43 7.68
CA THR A 118 9.95 11.02 6.49
C THR A 118 10.72 11.31 5.21
N MET A 119 11.31 12.51 5.10
CA MET A 119 12.13 12.88 3.95
C MET A 119 13.42 12.04 3.85
N ALA A 120 14.03 11.69 4.97
CA ALA A 120 15.20 10.82 5.00
C ALA A 120 14.83 9.39 4.56
N ALA A 121 13.73 8.84 5.08
CA ALA A 121 13.21 7.55 4.68
C ALA A 121 12.83 7.51 3.19
N ALA A 122 12.32 8.59 2.62
CA ALA A 122 11.95 8.66 1.21
C ALA A 122 13.13 8.48 0.24
N ARG A 123 14.36 8.62 0.72
CA ARG A 123 15.58 8.47 -0.11
C ARG A 123 15.97 7.01 -0.35
N ILE A 124 15.44 6.05 0.42
CA ILE A 124 15.79 4.66 0.21
C ILE A 124 15.09 4.07 -1.01
N ASN A 125 15.80 3.25 -1.78
CA ASN A 125 15.24 2.65 -2.98
C ASN A 125 14.09 1.66 -2.70
N PRO A 126 14.13 0.83 -1.63
CA PRO A 126 13.03 -0.08 -1.34
C PRO A 126 11.71 0.60 -1.03
N LEU A 127 11.70 1.88 -0.64
CA LEU A 127 10.46 2.59 -0.36
C LEU A 127 9.71 2.92 -1.65
N ARG A 128 8.47 2.46 -1.71
CA ARG A 128 7.53 2.74 -2.78
C ARG A 128 6.78 4.05 -2.53
N THR A 129 6.24 4.19 -1.32
CA THR A 129 5.48 5.39 -0.91
C THR A 129 5.43 5.50 0.60
N VAL A 130 5.22 6.72 1.08
CA VAL A 130 4.90 7.03 2.47
C VAL A 130 3.76 8.06 2.50
N HIS A 131 2.80 7.86 3.39
CA HIS A 131 1.67 8.76 3.56
C HIS A 131 1.26 8.86 5.04
N PRO A 132 0.65 9.98 5.45
CA PRO A 132 0.18 10.12 6.82
C PRO A 132 -0.99 9.18 7.07
N MET A 133 -1.00 8.51 8.21
CA MET A 133 -2.16 7.80 8.68
C MET A 133 -3.12 8.78 9.37
N GLY A 134 -4.28 8.99 8.77
CA GLY A 134 -5.33 9.75 9.41
C GLY A 134 -5.82 9.04 10.68
N ARG A 135 -6.01 9.78 11.75
CA ARG A 135 -6.78 9.24 12.88
C ARG A 135 -8.20 9.08 12.40
N ILE A 136 -8.68 7.86 12.34
CA ILE A 136 -10.09 7.58 12.13
C ILE A 136 -10.80 7.97 13.44
N ALA A 137 -11.27 9.20 13.52
CA ALA A 137 -12.15 9.60 14.58
C ALA A 137 -13.55 9.08 14.22
N PHE A 138 -13.92 7.93 14.77
CA PHE A 138 -15.32 7.53 14.79
C PHE A 138 -16.03 8.42 15.79
N GLU A 139 -16.72 9.43 15.33
CA GLU A 139 -17.81 9.99 16.14
C GLU A 139 -18.88 8.89 16.22
N PRO A 140 -19.15 8.35 17.40
CA PRO A 140 -20.24 7.38 17.52
C PRO A 140 -21.54 8.11 17.19
N ILE A 141 -22.03 7.92 15.98
CA ILE A 141 -23.37 8.38 15.59
C ILE A 141 -24.35 7.53 16.42
N ARG A 142 -24.58 7.92 17.64
CA ARG A 142 -25.65 7.38 18.49
C ARG A 142 -26.98 8.04 18.11
N SER A 143 -27.38 7.93 16.87
CA SER A 143 -28.76 8.18 16.52
C SER A 143 -29.53 6.88 16.72
N ALA A 144 -29.99 6.66 17.94
CA ALA A 144 -31.00 5.64 18.22
C ALA A 144 -32.33 6.10 17.66
N MET A 145 -32.47 6.25 16.37
CA MET A 145 -33.77 6.31 15.72
C MET A 145 -34.22 4.87 15.50
N SER A 146 -35.23 4.46 16.27
CA SER A 146 -35.94 3.24 16.02
C SER A 146 -36.65 3.36 14.67
N ALA A 147 -36.02 2.89 13.60
CA ALA A 147 -36.70 2.74 12.33
C ALA A 147 -37.45 1.40 12.34
N PRO A 148 -38.71 1.37 11.87
CA PRO A 148 -39.41 0.10 11.73
C PRO A 148 -38.62 -0.80 10.79
N ALA A 149 -38.46 -2.07 11.18
CA ALA A 149 -37.75 -3.04 10.34
C ALA A 149 -38.44 -3.14 8.97
N PRO A 150 -37.68 -3.03 7.87
CA PRO A 150 -38.26 -3.21 6.54
C PRO A 150 -38.86 -4.62 6.42
N GLN A 151 -40.01 -4.72 5.76
CA GLN A 151 -40.58 -6.03 5.47
C GLN A 151 -39.67 -6.77 4.51
N VAL A 152 -39.24 -7.97 4.90
CA VAL A 152 -38.43 -8.84 4.02
C VAL A 152 -39.33 -9.30 2.90
N ALA A 153 -39.04 -8.88 1.67
CA ALA A 153 -39.67 -9.48 0.49
C ALA A 153 -39.21 -10.93 0.40
N ALA A 154 -40.21 -11.85 0.17
CA ALA A 154 -39.88 -13.26 -0.02
C ALA A 154 -38.79 -13.41 -1.09
N ALA A 155 -37.74 -14.13 -0.76
CA ALA A 155 -36.58 -14.35 -1.64
C ALA A 155 -37.07 -14.96 -2.96
N GLN A 156 -37.14 -14.17 -3.99
CA GLN A 156 -37.31 -14.67 -5.36
C GLN A 156 -35.91 -15.10 -5.79
N ASN A 157 -35.80 -16.30 -6.35
CA ASN A 157 -34.63 -16.98 -6.93
C ASN A 157 -33.47 -16.04 -7.33
N VAL A 158 -32.82 -15.40 -6.37
CA VAL A 158 -31.63 -14.59 -6.57
C VAL A 158 -30.43 -15.54 -6.44
N PRO A 159 -29.54 -15.60 -7.41
CA PRO A 159 -28.35 -16.42 -7.31
C PRO A 159 -27.58 -16.04 -6.03
N PRO A 160 -27.00 -17.01 -5.32
CA PRO A 160 -26.27 -16.75 -4.08
C PRO A 160 -25.07 -15.86 -4.37
N VAL A 161 -25.10 -14.65 -3.86
CA VAL A 161 -23.98 -13.71 -3.91
C VAL A 161 -23.45 -13.55 -2.49
N THR A 162 -22.16 -13.81 -2.30
CA THR A 162 -21.49 -13.56 -1.03
C THR A 162 -20.83 -12.17 -1.07
N VAL A 163 -21.19 -11.33 -0.13
CA VAL A 163 -20.61 -9.98 0.03
C VAL A 163 -19.82 -9.94 1.35
N GLY A 164 -18.53 -9.62 1.25
CA GLY A 164 -17.70 -9.36 2.43
C GLY A 164 -17.90 -7.93 2.90
N VAL A 165 -18.25 -7.74 4.17
CA VAL A 165 -18.35 -6.42 4.82
C VAL A 165 -17.36 -6.38 5.98
N PHE A 166 -16.46 -5.40 5.97
CA PHE A 166 -15.59 -5.09 7.09
C PHE A 166 -16.23 -3.98 7.92
N ASP A 167 -16.67 -4.31 9.12
CA ASP A 167 -17.37 -3.40 10.00
C ASP A 167 -16.90 -3.62 11.45
N GLY A 168 -17.20 -2.66 12.33
CA GLY A 168 -16.96 -2.75 13.77
C GLY A 168 -17.79 -3.81 14.50
N GLY A 169 -18.51 -4.62 13.76
CA GLY A 169 -19.32 -5.74 14.22
C GLY A 169 -20.79 -5.63 13.85
N CYS A 170 -21.42 -6.77 13.67
CA CYS A 170 -22.88 -6.85 13.50
C CYS A 170 -23.48 -7.74 14.60
N ASN A 171 -24.69 -7.41 15.03
CA ASN A 171 -25.44 -8.28 15.95
C ASN A 171 -26.12 -9.40 15.12
N PRO A 172 -25.62 -10.66 15.19
CA PRO A 172 -26.18 -11.76 14.42
C PRO A 172 -27.60 -12.14 14.83
N ASN A 173 -28.07 -11.65 16.00
CA ASN A 173 -29.40 -11.94 16.52
C ASN A 173 -30.48 -11.00 15.97
N VAL A 174 -30.12 -10.09 15.06
CA VAL A 174 -31.13 -9.29 14.35
C VAL A 174 -31.93 -10.20 13.41
N PRO A 175 -33.26 -10.30 13.55
CA PRO A 175 -34.06 -11.24 12.76
C PRO A 175 -33.91 -11.13 11.25
N LEU A 176 -33.64 -9.91 10.74
CA LEU A 176 -33.41 -9.65 9.32
C LEU A 176 -32.08 -10.18 8.79
N LEU A 177 -31.10 -10.41 9.66
CA LEU A 177 -29.78 -10.91 9.33
C LEU A 177 -29.64 -12.42 9.59
N SER A 178 -30.56 -12.99 10.34
CA SER A 178 -30.56 -14.42 10.69
C SER A 178 -30.58 -15.30 9.44
N GLY A 179 -29.57 -16.15 9.30
CA GLY A 179 -29.40 -17.05 8.16
C GLY A 179 -28.73 -16.44 6.92
N TYR A 180 -28.45 -15.14 6.93
CA TYR A 180 -27.77 -14.45 5.81
C TYR A 180 -26.37 -13.96 6.16
N VAL A 181 -26.02 -13.88 7.44
CA VAL A 181 -24.73 -13.36 7.89
C VAL A 181 -23.93 -14.46 8.58
N ASN A 182 -22.72 -14.68 8.10
CA ASN A 182 -21.66 -15.39 8.81
C ASN A 182 -20.71 -14.33 9.37
N ALA A 183 -20.77 -14.09 10.67
CA ALA A 183 -19.86 -13.16 11.32
C ALA A 183 -18.58 -13.89 11.71
N HIS A 184 -17.43 -13.34 11.31
CA HIS A 184 -16.11 -13.74 11.78
C HIS A 184 -15.52 -12.58 12.58
N ASP A 185 -15.23 -12.82 13.84
CA ASP A 185 -14.52 -11.86 14.67
C ASP A 185 -13.02 -11.97 14.37
N ALA A 186 -12.49 -10.99 13.63
CA ALA A 186 -11.08 -10.96 13.29
C ALA A 186 -10.19 -10.65 14.51
N VAL A 187 -10.75 -10.01 15.55
CA VAL A 187 -10.02 -9.65 16.78
C VAL A 187 -9.87 -10.86 17.69
N ALA A 188 -10.87 -11.75 17.75
CA ALA A 188 -10.82 -12.97 18.56
C ALA A 188 -9.76 -13.99 18.07
N SER A 189 -9.24 -13.82 16.84
CA SER A 189 -8.19 -14.67 16.28
C SER A 189 -6.78 -14.10 16.48
N LEU A 190 -6.65 -12.89 17.04
CA LEU A 190 -5.33 -12.36 17.42
C LEU A 190 -4.95 -12.97 18.76
N PRO A 191 -3.72 -13.53 18.91
CA PRO A 191 -3.24 -13.98 20.21
C PRO A 191 -3.25 -12.79 21.18
N ASP A 192 -3.73 -13.04 22.40
CA ASP A 192 -3.67 -12.06 23.48
C ASP A 192 -2.24 -11.52 23.55
N GLN A 193 -2.09 -10.24 23.35
CA GLN A 193 -0.84 -9.54 23.59
C GLN A 193 -0.81 -9.26 25.10
N ASP A 194 -0.22 -10.21 25.85
CA ASP A 194 0.19 -9.98 27.25
C ASP A 194 1.41 -9.05 27.31
#